data_eba68cd437da78ff26c35d33b8ff5f3f
#
_entry.id   eba68cd437da78ff26c35d33b8ff5f3f
#
_cell.length_a   1.000
_cell.length_b   1.000
_cell.length_c   1.000
_cell.angle_alpha   90.00
_cell.angle_beta   90.00
_cell.angle_gamma   90.00
#
_symmetry.space_group_name_H-M   'P 1'
#
loop_
_entity.id
_entity.type
_entity.pdbx_description
1 polymer ?
#
loop_
_entity_poly.entity_id
_entity_poly.type
_entity_poly.pdbx_seq_one_letter_code
_entity_poly.pdbx_strand_id
1 'polypeptide(L)'
;MSKSFVQLLREKGIQREPVVRKWKNYQEYLEFLQKRALSDPTLQTALKRAGESFMKNYLRNTKRYPWMFDLAKEVKKIKDESIERLDELVKIACDNFKENHAECYVAKDAAEARKIIGEIVGSGKTIVKAKSLTTEEIAIREYLEELGNDVYETDLGEFLVQALGPKPMHFTSPALHLTREKVAEFLEKFFGVKVDRNDIAGMVALVRKFLRNKYFEADIGMSGANVVAADPGALFILTNEGNAKLATAAPPVHIAVVGIEKIVPTFLDAMKVTEVITKFAGYKALSYVNIVSGPSKTGDIEKTITYGAHGPRELHVVFIDNGRSKAAKDPLFKQALRCLKCGACHFNCPVFKIYGGFWG
;
A
#
# COMPACT_ATOMS: atom_id res chain seq x y z
N MET A 1 -20.53 8.56 -20.20
CA MET A 1 -19.51 8.62 -19.12
C MET A 1 -19.88 7.61 -18.05
N SER A 2 -18.97 6.72 -17.68
CA SER A 2 -19.21 5.80 -16.55
C SER A 2 -19.28 6.61 -15.26
N LYS A 3 -20.21 6.24 -14.36
CA LYS A 3 -20.34 6.89 -13.06
C LYS A 3 -19.11 6.61 -12.21
N SER A 4 -18.62 7.61 -11.48
CA SER A 4 -17.51 7.42 -10.57
C SER A 4 -17.89 6.51 -9.38
N PHE A 5 -16.90 5.89 -8.74
CA PHE A 5 -17.14 5.03 -7.57
C PHE A 5 -17.90 5.77 -6.46
N VAL A 6 -17.53 7.02 -6.21
CA VAL A 6 -18.22 7.88 -5.22
C VAL A 6 -19.68 8.17 -5.62
N GLN A 7 -19.95 8.37 -6.92
CA GLN A 7 -21.32 8.55 -7.41
C GLN A 7 -22.13 7.25 -7.25
N LEU A 8 -21.53 6.09 -7.57
CA LEU A 8 -22.19 4.79 -7.37
C LEU A 8 -22.56 4.55 -5.90
N LEU A 9 -21.68 4.86 -4.95
CA LEU A 9 -21.97 4.75 -3.52
C LEU A 9 -23.16 5.64 -3.11
N ARG A 10 -23.19 6.90 -3.57
CA ARG A 10 -24.28 7.86 -3.27
C ARG A 10 -25.62 7.37 -3.82
N GLU A 11 -25.68 6.90 -5.06
CA GLU A 11 -26.89 6.37 -5.67
C GLU A 11 -27.44 5.13 -4.96
N LYS A 12 -26.56 4.31 -4.45
CA LYS A 12 -26.92 3.15 -3.63
C LYS A 12 -27.26 3.52 -2.17
N GLY A 13 -27.23 4.82 -1.83
CA GLY A 13 -27.52 5.32 -0.49
C GLY A 13 -26.51 4.84 0.56
N ILE A 14 -25.28 4.51 0.15
CA ILE A 14 -24.19 4.12 1.04
C ILE A 14 -23.53 5.39 1.56
N GLN A 15 -23.65 5.61 2.86
CA GLN A 15 -23.02 6.73 3.54
C GLN A 15 -21.64 6.30 4.04
N ARG A 16 -20.62 7.08 3.68
CA ARG A 16 -19.25 6.89 4.19
C ARG A 16 -19.12 7.53 5.57
N GLU A 17 -18.53 6.82 6.51
CA GLU A 17 -18.14 7.43 7.79
C GLU A 17 -17.06 8.50 7.54
N PRO A 18 -17.19 9.71 8.15
CA PRO A 18 -16.19 10.74 8.01
C PRO A 18 -14.88 10.31 8.70
N VAL A 19 -13.75 10.50 8.01
CA VAL A 19 -12.43 10.26 8.61
C VAL A 19 -12.04 11.48 9.45
N VAL A 20 -12.00 11.33 10.76
CA VAL A 20 -11.54 12.40 11.67
C VAL A 20 -10.00 12.37 11.68
N ARG A 21 -9.39 13.42 11.16
CA ARG A 21 -7.92 13.55 11.08
C ARG A 21 -7.33 14.54 12.10
N LYS A 22 -8.18 15.36 12.73
CA LYS A 22 -7.77 16.39 13.70
C LYS A 22 -8.76 16.43 14.86
N TRP A 23 -8.24 16.59 16.05
CA TRP A 23 -8.99 16.73 17.30
C TRP A 23 -8.86 18.17 17.79
N LYS A 24 -9.92 18.72 18.35
CA LYS A 24 -9.90 20.09 18.89
C LYS A 24 -9.02 20.17 20.15
N ASN A 25 -9.05 19.11 20.96
CA ASN A 25 -8.26 18.98 22.17
C ASN A 25 -8.08 17.51 22.56
N TYR A 26 -7.26 17.27 23.59
CA TYR A 26 -6.97 15.94 24.10
C TYR A 26 -8.20 15.22 24.70
N GLN A 27 -9.13 15.96 25.33
CA GLN A 27 -10.33 15.38 25.91
C GLN A 27 -11.24 14.77 24.84
N GLU A 28 -11.50 15.49 23.75
CA GLU A 28 -12.27 14.98 22.60
C GLU A 28 -11.66 13.70 22.03
N TYR A 29 -10.32 13.63 21.95
CA TYR A 29 -9.62 12.42 21.50
C TYR A 29 -9.82 11.25 22.47
N LEU A 30 -9.73 11.47 23.78
CA LEU A 30 -9.96 10.42 24.78
C LEU A 30 -11.39 9.88 24.75
N GLU A 31 -12.38 10.75 24.64
CA GLU A 31 -13.80 10.37 24.52
C GLU A 31 -14.03 9.53 23.25
N PHE A 32 -13.41 9.92 22.14
CA PHE A 32 -13.44 9.12 20.91
C PHE A 32 -12.82 7.75 21.12
N LEU A 33 -11.62 7.65 21.72
CA LEU A 33 -10.97 6.37 21.99
C LEU A 33 -11.82 5.49 22.90
N GLN A 34 -12.43 6.06 23.95
CA GLN A 34 -13.32 5.34 24.83
C GLN A 34 -14.52 4.78 24.06
N LYS A 35 -15.19 5.61 23.28
CA LYS A 35 -16.39 5.24 22.53
C LYS A 35 -16.11 4.27 21.39
N ARG A 36 -15.07 4.51 20.57
CA ARG A 36 -14.82 3.80 19.32
C ARG A 36 -13.86 2.62 19.47
N ALA A 37 -13.09 2.57 20.55
CA ALA A 37 -12.15 1.48 20.81
C ALA A 37 -12.52 0.67 22.04
N LEU A 38 -12.51 1.26 23.22
CA LEU A 38 -12.66 0.52 24.48
C LEU A 38 -14.06 -0.08 24.64
N SER A 39 -15.10 0.63 24.24
CA SER A 39 -16.50 0.19 24.37
C SER A 39 -17.03 -0.61 23.19
N ASP A 40 -16.18 -0.93 22.19
CA ASP A 40 -16.57 -1.76 21.04
C ASP A 40 -16.10 -3.22 21.22
N PRO A 41 -16.99 -4.15 21.67
CA PRO A 41 -16.61 -5.55 21.90
C PRO A 41 -16.25 -6.27 20.59
N THR A 42 -16.78 -5.82 19.47
CA THR A 42 -16.50 -6.39 18.14
C THR A 42 -15.05 -6.08 17.76
N LEU A 43 -14.64 -4.81 17.91
CA LEU A 43 -13.26 -4.40 17.66
C LEU A 43 -12.29 -5.14 18.60
N GLN A 44 -12.58 -5.21 19.89
CA GLN A 44 -11.74 -5.91 20.87
C GLN A 44 -11.55 -7.40 20.50
N THR A 45 -12.62 -8.07 20.06
CA THR A 45 -12.56 -9.45 19.61
C THR A 45 -11.73 -9.59 18.32
N ALA A 46 -11.89 -8.68 17.38
CA ALA A 46 -11.13 -8.68 16.13
C ALA A 46 -9.64 -8.45 16.36
N LEU A 47 -9.27 -7.49 17.19
CA LEU A 47 -7.87 -7.19 17.56
C LEU A 47 -7.20 -8.40 18.24
N LYS A 48 -7.90 -9.05 19.18
CA LYS A 48 -7.41 -10.24 19.87
C LYS A 48 -7.14 -11.37 18.88
N ARG A 49 -8.13 -11.72 18.02
CA ARG A 49 -8.01 -12.80 17.03
C ARG A 49 -6.87 -12.53 16.04
N ALA A 50 -6.75 -11.30 15.57
CA ALA A 50 -5.69 -10.93 14.63
C ALA A 50 -4.30 -11.05 15.28
N GLY A 51 -4.15 -10.55 16.51
CA GLY A 51 -2.89 -10.66 17.26
C GLY A 51 -2.50 -12.13 17.53
N GLU A 52 -3.45 -12.97 17.93
CA GLU A 52 -3.21 -14.40 18.16
C GLU A 52 -2.82 -15.13 16.87
N SER A 53 -3.53 -14.87 15.77
CA SER A 53 -3.24 -15.44 14.45
C SER A 53 -1.86 -15.04 13.95
N PHE A 54 -1.53 -13.75 14.07
CA PHE A 54 -0.21 -13.23 13.73
C PHE A 54 0.88 -13.93 14.56
N MET A 55 0.72 -13.97 15.89
CA MET A 55 1.70 -14.55 16.80
C MET A 55 1.94 -16.03 16.50
N LYS A 56 0.88 -16.80 16.24
CA LYS A 56 0.98 -18.21 15.84
C LYS A 56 1.87 -18.38 14.58
N ASN A 57 1.65 -17.55 13.58
CA ASN A 57 2.41 -17.60 12.33
C ASN A 57 3.86 -17.13 12.51
N TYR A 58 4.07 -16.09 13.29
CA TYR A 58 5.40 -15.57 13.63
C TYR A 58 6.22 -16.61 14.38
N LEU A 59 5.68 -17.20 15.45
CA LEU A 59 6.35 -18.25 16.23
C LEU A 59 6.64 -19.52 15.40
N ARG A 60 5.75 -19.87 14.46
CA ARG A 60 6.03 -20.94 13.50
C ARG A 60 7.28 -20.61 12.67
N ASN A 61 7.38 -19.37 12.18
CA ASN A 61 8.50 -18.94 11.35
C ASN A 61 9.81 -18.87 12.15
N THR A 62 9.81 -18.42 13.41
CA THR A 62 11.01 -18.39 14.25
C THR A 62 11.59 -19.79 14.46
N LYS A 63 10.73 -20.81 14.60
CA LYS A 63 11.15 -22.22 14.72
C LYS A 63 11.67 -22.80 13.40
N ARG A 64 10.98 -22.48 12.30
CA ARG A 64 11.27 -23.06 10.98
C ARG A 64 12.45 -22.39 10.27
N TYR A 65 12.65 -21.11 10.50
CA TYR A 65 13.62 -20.26 9.82
C TYR A 65 14.45 -19.47 10.84
N PRO A 66 15.24 -20.14 11.73
CA PRO A 66 15.98 -19.44 12.79
C PRO A 66 16.99 -18.42 12.26
N TRP A 67 17.49 -18.63 11.04
CA TRP A 67 18.36 -17.70 10.33
C TRP A 67 17.73 -16.31 10.05
N MET A 68 16.39 -16.18 10.18
CA MET A 68 15.71 -14.91 9.91
C MET A 68 16.19 -13.77 10.81
N PHE A 69 16.67 -14.08 12.01
CA PHE A 69 17.19 -13.07 12.93
C PHE A 69 18.58 -12.58 12.51
N ASP A 70 19.43 -13.45 11.97
CA ASP A 70 20.75 -13.04 11.48
C ASP A 70 20.62 -12.25 10.18
N LEU A 71 19.73 -12.67 9.28
CA LEU A 71 19.39 -11.89 8.09
C LEU A 71 18.82 -10.52 8.46
N ALA A 72 18.00 -10.41 9.52
CA ALA A 72 17.50 -9.13 9.99
C ALA A 72 18.62 -8.20 10.50
N LYS A 73 19.69 -8.75 11.11
CA LYS A 73 20.87 -7.97 11.50
C LYS A 73 21.63 -7.45 10.28
N GLU A 74 21.74 -8.25 9.22
CA GLU A 74 22.33 -7.81 7.95
C GLU A 74 21.47 -6.71 7.31
N VAL A 75 20.16 -6.92 7.23
CA VAL A 75 19.23 -5.92 6.68
C VAL A 75 19.27 -4.62 7.50
N LYS A 76 19.44 -4.71 8.83
CA LYS A 76 19.64 -3.51 9.65
C LYS A 76 20.89 -2.73 9.20
N LYS A 77 22.02 -3.39 8.93
CA LYS A 77 23.25 -2.73 8.43
C LYS A 77 23.02 -2.11 7.07
N ILE A 78 22.37 -2.84 6.14
CA ILE A 78 21.99 -2.32 4.81
C ILE A 78 21.14 -1.06 4.95
N LYS A 79 20.15 -1.07 5.85
CA LYS A 79 19.30 0.10 6.09
C LYS A 79 20.05 1.26 6.74
N ASP A 80 20.98 1.00 7.65
CA ASP A 80 21.82 2.03 8.27
C ASP A 80 22.68 2.71 7.21
N GLU A 81 23.36 1.95 6.35
CA GLU A 81 24.11 2.48 5.21
C GLU A 81 23.23 3.27 4.24
N SER A 82 22.04 2.73 3.91
CA SER A 82 21.10 3.41 3.02
C SER A 82 20.64 4.75 3.58
N ILE A 83 20.38 4.82 4.89
CA ILE A 83 19.93 6.06 5.55
C ILE A 83 21.05 7.12 5.54
N GLU A 84 22.30 6.72 5.66
CA GLU A 84 23.45 7.63 5.61
C GLU A 84 23.69 8.17 4.19
N ARG A 85 23.30 7.42 3.15
CA ARG A 85 23.51 7.73 1.73
C ARG A 85 22.22 8.04 0.97
N LEU A 86 21.16 8.52 1.65
CA LEU A 86 19.83 8.69 1.04
C LEU A 86 19.87 9.52 -0.25
N ASP A 87 20.49 10.69 -0.22
CA ASP A 87 20.52 11.61 -1.37
C ASP A 87 21.29 10.98 -2.56
N GLU A 88 22.39 10.28 -2.27
CA GLU A 88 23.18 9.55 -3.26
C GLU A 88 22.38 8.42 -3.90
N LEU A 89 21.74 7.58 -3.06
CA LEU A 89 20.97 6.44 -3.53
C LEU A 89 19.72 6.85 -4.31
N VAL A 90 19.08 7.95 -3.95
CA VAL A 90 17.97 8.54 -4.72
C VAL A 90 18.44 8.92 -6.12
N LYS A 91 19.62 9.57 -6.22
CA LYS A 91 20.20 9.95 -7.51
C LYS A 91 20.51 8.72 -8.36
N ILE A 92 21.21 7.72 -7.79
CA ILE A 92 21.55 6.47 -8.50
C ILE A 92 20.28 5.77 -8.98
N ALA A 93 19.26 5.66 -8.12
CA ALA A 93 18.00 5.06 -8.49
C ALA A 93 17.33 5.80 -9.66
N CYS A 94 17.25 7.13 -9.58
CA CYS A 94 16.65 7.93 -10.65
C CYS A 94 17.41 7.82 -11.98
N ASP A 95 18.73 7.84 -11.95
CA ASP A 95 19.55 7.67 -13.15
C ASP A 95 19.30 6.31 -13.79
N ASN A 96 19.31 5.22 -13.01
CA ASN A 96 19.02 3.86 -13.49
C ASN A 96 17.58 3.69 -13.99
N PHE A 97 16.57 4.30 -13.33
CA PHE A 97 15.19 4.27 -13.85
C PHE A 97 15.09 4.96 -15.21
N LYS A 98 15.78 6.10 -15.41
CA LYS A 98 15.80 6.80 -16.70
C LYS A 98 16.50 5.99 -17.78
N GLU A 99 17.61 5.31 -17.46
CA GLU A 99 18.26 4.35 -18.39
C GLU A 99 17.31 3.21 -18.78
N ASN A 100 16.43 2.80 -17.87
CA ASN A 100 15.40 1.78 -18.10
C ASN A 100 14.12 2.35 -18.74
N HIS A 101 14.16 3.56 -19.30
CA HIS A 101 13.03 4.24 -19.95
C HIS A 101 11.84 4.53 -19.03
N ALA A 102 12.09 4.73 -17.74
CA ALA A 102 11.11 5.24 -16.79
C ALA A 102 11.37 6.73 -16.49
N GLU A 103 10.32 7.46 -16.16
CA GLU A 103 10.43 8.81 -15.63
C GLU A 103 10.64 8.77 -14.11
N CYS A 104 11.56 9.60 -13.59
CA CYS A 104 11.85 9.67 -12.17
C CYS A 104 11.76 11.10 -11.64
N TYR A 105 11.02 11.25 -10.56
CA TYR A 105 10.76 12.52 -9.87
C TYR A 105 11.11 12.41 -8.39
N VAL A 106 11.55 13.52 -7.80
CA VAL A 106 11.82 13.62 -6.36
C VAL A 106 11.03 14.78 -5.79
N ALA A 107 10.09 14.49 -4.91
CA ALA A 107 9.25 15.47 -4.25
C ALA A 107 9.75 15.71 -2.81
N LYS A 108 9.91 16.95 -2.43
CA LYS A 108 10.37 17.36 -1.08
C LYS A 108 9.30 17.12 0.00
N ASP A 109 8.03 17.22 -0.37
CA ASP A 109 6.89 17.09 0.54
C ASP A 109 5.64 16.54 -0.15
N ALA A 110 4.59 16.33 0.64
CA ALA A 110 3.31 15.82 0.17
C ALA A 110 2.62 16.73 -0.86
N ALA A 111 2.79 18.05 -0.76
CA ALA A 111 2.14 19.00 -1.66
C ALA A 111 2.78 18.94 -3.05
N GLU A 112 4.12 18.92 -3.11
CA GLU A 112 4.85 18.78 -4.36
C GLU A 112 4.61 17.41 -5.01
N ALA A 113 4.57 16.32 -4.22
CA ALA A 113 4.24 15.00 -4.72
C ALA A 113 2.84 14.94 -5.36
N ARG A 114 1.82 15.51 -4.70
CA ARG A 114 0.48 15.59 -5.27
C ARG A 114 0.44 16.42 -6.56
N LYS A 115 1.18 17.52 -6.61
CA LYS A 115 1.28 18.37 -7.81
C LYS A 115 1.86 17.58 -8.99
N ILE A 116 3.03 16.95 -8.80
CA ILE A 116 3.68 16.12 -9.83
C ILE A 116 2.74 15.01 -10.31
N ILE A 117 2.14 14.27 -9.39
CA ILE A 117 1.22 13.19 -9.74
C ILE A 117 -0.03 13.72 -10.45
N GLY A 118 -0.59 14.84 -10.01
CA GLY A 118 -1.72 15.49 -10.64
C GLY A 118 -1.45 15.95 -12.07
N GLU A 119 -0.25 16.47 -12.34
CA GLU A 119 0.21 16.85 -13.69
C GLU A 119 0.35 15.62 -14.61
N ILE A 120 0.84 14.48 -14.11
CA ILE A 120 0.94 13.23 -14.87
C ILE A 120 -0.45 12.66 -15.16
N VAL A 121 -1.34 12.66 -14.16
CA VAL A 121 -2.67 12.04 -14.24
C VAL A 121 -3.66 12.87 -15.04
N GLY A 122 -3.67 14.19 -14.83
CA GLY A 122 -4.70 15.08 -15.35
C GLY A 122 -6.08 14.85 -14.69
N SER A 123 -7.14 14.93 -15.48
CA SER A 123 -8.52 14.75 -15.02
C SER A 123 -9.29 13.75 -15.87
N GLY A 124 -10.42 13.24 -15.34
CA GLY A 124 -11.34 12.35 -16.06
C GLY A 124 -10.79 10.94 -16.28
N LYS A 125 -9.79 10.51 -15.50
CA LYS A 125 -9.14 9.22 -15.61
C LYS A 125 -9.72 8.20 -14.66
N THR A 126 -9.70 6.93 -15.08
CA THR A 126 -9.94 5.77 -14.20
C THR A 126 -8.60 5.24 -13.70
N ILE A 127 -8.46 5.15 -12.39
CA ILE A 127 -7.23 4.78 -11.70
C ILE A 127 -7.48 3.55 -10.83
N VAL A 128 -6.67 2.50 -11.00
CA VAL A 128 -6.64 1.36 -10.09
C VAL A 128 -5.42 1.46 -9.19
N LYS A 129 -5.65 1.51 -7.89
CA LYS A 129 -4.60 1.78 -6.90
C LYS A 129 -4.35 0.56 -6.04
N ALA A 130 -3.11 0.08 -6.03
CA ALA A 130 -2.66 -0.89 -5.04
C ALA A 130 -2.45 -0.19 -3.69
N LYS A 131 -2.70 -0.93 -2.61
CA LYS A 131 -2.47 -0.44 -1.25
C LYS A 131 -1.04 0.06 -1.06
N SER A 132 -0.92 1.28 -0.56
CA SER A 132 0.37 1.89 -0.26
C SER A 132 0.25 2.93 0.85
N LEU A 133 1.01 2.73 1.93
CA LEU A 133 1.06 3.69 3.04
C LEU A 133 1.62 5.05 2.61
N THR A 134 2.53 5.08 1.64
CA THR A 134 3.09 6.32 1.13
C THR A 134 2.04 7.14 0.38
N THR A 135 1.15 6.47 -0.37
CA THR A 135 0.04 7.16 -1.04
C THR A 135 -1.01 7.67 -0.06
N GLU A 136 -1.23 6.96 1.05
CA GLU A 136 -2.13 7.39 2.12
C GLU A 136 -1.56 8.56 2.90
N GLU A 137 -0.24 8.55 3.18
CA GLU A 137 0.49 9.63 3.86
C GLU A 137 0.26 10.97 3.18
N ILE A 138 0.27 10.99 1.85
CA ILE A 138 0.06 12.20 1.05
C ILE A 138 -1.41 12.43 0.65
N ALA A 139 -2.35 11.61 1.10
CA ALA A 139 -3.77 11.67 0.74
C ALA A 139 -4.01 11.78 -0.77
N ILE A 140 -3.29 10.98 -1.58
CA ILE A 140 -3.31 11.09 -3.04
C ILE A 140 -4.65 10.73 -3.64
N ARG A 141 -5.38 9.76 -3.06
CA ARG A 141 -6.68 9.33 -3.57
C ARG A 141 -7.67 10.48 -3.52
N GLU A 142 -7.81 11.10 -2.37
CA GLU A 142 -8.72 12.22 -2.17
C GLU A 142 -8.38 13.38 -3.11
N TYR A 143 -7.09 13.70 -3.26
CA TYR A 143 -6.63 14.72 -4.18
C TYR A 143 -6.97 14.43 -5.65
N LEU A 144 -6.80 13.19 -6.11
CA LEU A 144 -7.13 12.80 -7.47
C LEU A 144 -8.64 12.74 -7.72
N GLU A 145 -9.44 12.33 -6.72
CA GLU A 145 -10.90 12.41 -6.75
C GLU A 145 -11.39 13.88 -6.87
N GLU A 146 -10.74 14.83 -6.16
CA GLU A 146 -11.01 16.27 -6.26
C GLU A 146 -10.68 16.84 -7.65
N LEU A 147 -9.69 16.30 -8.34
CA LEU A 147 -9.36 16.64 -9.74
C LEU A 147 -10.33 16.03 -10.76
N GLY A 148 -11.36 15.29 -10.30
CA GLY A 148 -12.37 14.68 -11.18
C GLY A 148 -11.98 13.31 -11.73
N ASN A 149 -11.05 12.61 -11.11
CA ASN A 149 -10.67 11.25 -11.47
C ASN A 149 -11.47 10.22 -10.67
N ASP A 150 -11.57 9.00 -11.20
CA ASP A 150 -12.24 7.87 -10.55
C ASP A 150 -11.21 6.87 -10.03
N VAL A 151 -11.01 6.82 -8.71
CA VAL A 151 -9.96 6.02 -8.07
C VAL A 151 -10.55 4.80 -7.38
N TYR A 152 -10.07 3.61 -7.72
CA TYR A 152 -10.47 2.33 -7.13
C TYR A 152 -9.31 1.73 -6.33
N GLU A 153 -9.53 1.57 -5.02
CA GLU A 153 -8.65 0.74 -4.20
C GLU A 153 -8.82 -0.72 -4.57
N THR A 154 -7.72 -1.44 -4.76
CA THR A 154 -7.76 -2.81 -5.29
C THR A 154 -7.45 -3.90 -4.27
N ASP A 155 -6.87 -3.56 -3.12
CA ASP A 155 -6.81 -4.42 -1.94
C ASP A 155 -8.23 -4.56 -1.37
N LEU A 156 -8.67 -5.78 -1.06
CA LEU A 156 -10.04 -6.02 -0.59
C LEU A 156 -10.37 -5.21 0.67
N GLY A 157 -9.44 -5.14 1.62
CA GLY A 157 -9.62 -4.38 2.85
C GLY A 157 -9.68 -2.88 2.59
N GLU A 158 -8.81 -2.34 1.73
CA GLU A 158 -8.83 -0.94 1.34
C GLU A 158 -10.08 -0.57 0.53
N PHE A 159 -10.56 -1.46 -0.36
CA PHE A 159 -11.82 -1.28 -1.07
C PHE A 159 -13.00 -1.11 -0.11
N LEU A 160 -13.07 -1.96 0.93
CA LEU A 160 -14.13 -1.87 1.95
C LEU A 160 -14.00 -0.58 2.78
N VAL A 161 -12.77 -0.18 3.13
CA VAL A 161 -12.49 1.08 3.83
C VAL A 161 -12.85 2.28 2.94
N GLN A 162 -12.50 2.24 1.66
CA GLN A 162 -12.89 3.29 0.71
C GLN A 162 -14.42 3.42 0.59
N ALA A 163 -15.12 2.30 0.53
CA ALA A 163 -16.56 2.27 0.36
C ALA A 163 -17.32 2.74 1.61
N LEU A 164 -16.87 2.33 2.80
CA LEU A 164 -17.55 2.59 4.07
C LEU A 164 -17.01 3.80 4.82
N GLY A 165 -15.82 4.30 4.47
CA GLY A 165 -15.22 5.52 4.97
C GLY A 165 -14.47 5.45 6.30
N PRO A 166 -14.37 4.31 7.03
CA PRO A 166 -13.62 4.29 8.27
C PRO A 166 -12.10 4.44 8.02
N LYS A 167 -11.37 4.85 9.06
CA LYS A 167 -9.89 4.82 9.02
C LYS A 167 -9.41 3.37 8.94
N PRO A 168 -8.37 3.05 8.15
CA PRO A 168 -7.75 1.73 8.18
C PRO A 168 -7.33 1.34 9.58
N MET A 169 -7.69 0.13 10.01
CA MET A 169 -7.42 -0.30 11.40
C MET A 169 -5.99 -0.78 11.59
N HIS A 170 -5.39 -1.32 10.54
CA HIS A 170 -4.00 -1.80 10.55
C HIS A 170 -3.40 -1.66 9.15
N PHE A 171 -2.14 -1.29 9.05
CA PHE A 171 -1.50 -1.03 7.76
C PHE A 171 -1.28 -2.29 6.89
N THR A 172 -1.37 -3.51 7.45
CA THR A 172 -1.38 -4.75 6.66
C THR A 172 -2.78 -5.37 6.55
N SER A 173 -3.73 -4.97 7.39
CA SER A 173 -5.09 -5.53 7.44
C SER A 173 -6.10 -4.40 7.71
N PRO A 174 -6.36 -3.53 6.73
CA PRO A 174 -7.09 -2.27 6.93
C PRO A 174 -8.52 -2.46 7.43
N ALA A 175 -9.22 -3.49 6.94
CA ALA A 175 -10.61 -3.78 7.28
C ALA A 175 -10.80 -4.71 8.49
N LEU A 176 -9.76 -4.89 9.34
CA LEU A 176 -9.76 -5.79 10.48
C LEU A 176 -10.96 -5.63 11.42
N HIS A 177 -11.47 -4.40 11.57
CA HIS A 177 -12.61 -4.05 12.43
C HIS A 177 -13.99 -4.28 11.78
N LEU A 178 -14.04 -4.59 10.49
CA LEU A 178 -15.30 -4.86 9.81
C LEU A 178 -15.72 -6.31 10.03
N THR A 179 -16.95 -6.49 10.51
CA THR A 179 -17.51 -7.83 10.63
C THR A 179 -18.01 -8.32 9.27
N ARG A 180 -18.10 -9.64 9.12
CA ARG A 180 -18.69 -10.25 7.92
C ARG A 180 -20.14 -9.82 7.68
N GLU A 181 -20.89 -9.53 8.75
CA GLU A 181 -22.27 -9.04 8.69
C GLU A 181 -22.31 -7.65 8.03
N LYS A 182 -21.45 -6.71 8.48
CA LYS A 182 -21.33 -5.37 7.88
C LYS A 182 -20.85 -5.44 6.43
N VAL A 183 -19.92 -6.33 6.13
CA VAL A 183 -19.42 -6.53 4.76
C VAL A 183 -20.54 -7.08 3.88
N ALA A 184 -21.28 -8.09 4.33
CA ALA A 184 -22.40 -8.64 3.57
C ALA A 184 -23.49 -7.60 3.31
N GLU A 185 -23.89 -6.82 4.33
CA GLU A 185 -24.86 -5.73 4.19
C GLU A 185 -24.43 -4.68 3.15
N PHE A 186 -23.16 -4.30 3.18
CA PHE A 186 -22.59 -3.42 2.16
C PHE A 186 -22.67 -4.02 0.76
N LEU A 187 -22.27 -5.28 0.60
CA LEU A 187 -22.27 -5.96 -0.69
C LEU A 187 -23.70 -6.17 -1.24
N GLU A 188 -24.67 -6.53 -0.37
CA GLU A 188 -26.07 -6.61 -0.73
C GLU A 188 -26.58 -5.29 -1.29
N LYS A 189 -26.30 -4.20 -0.59
CA LYS A 189 -26.74 -2.86 -0.97
C LYS A 189 -26.05 -2.37 -2.24
N PHE A 190 -24.74 -2.58 -2.35
CA PHE A 190 -23.95 -2.12 -3.47
C PHE A 190 -24.24 -2.86 -4.76
N PHE A 191 -24.31 -4.21 -4.70
CA PHE A 191 -24.54 -5.05 -5.88
C PHE A 191 -26.02 -5.35 -6.16
N GLY A 192 -26.91 -5.13 -5.19
CA GLY A 192 -28.36 -5.41 -5.34
C GLY A 192 -28.66 -6.92 -5.37
N VAL A 193 -27.86 -7.74 -4.67
CA VAL A 193 -27.98 -9.20 -4.61
C VAL A 193 -28.05 -9.67 -3.15
N LYS A 194 -28.67 -10.81 -2.88
CA LYS A 194 -28.58 -11.44 -1.56
C LYS A 194 -27.20 -12.04 -1.35
N VAL A 195 -26.64 -11.88 -0.16
CA VAL A 195 -25.33 -12.36 0.24
C VAL A 195 -25.45 -13.27 1.45
N ASP A 196 -24.99 -14.51 1.33
CA ASP A 196 -24.87 -15.40 2.49
C ASP A 196 -23.68 -14.93 3.37
N ARG A 197 -23.99 -14.58 4.62
CA ARG A 197 -23.00 -14.11 5.60
C ARG A 197 -21.97 -15.16 6.00
N ASN A 198 -22.23 -16.44 5.71
CA ASN A 198 -21.30 -17.54 5.96
C ASN A 198 -20.44 -17.87 4.72
N ASP A 199 -20.84 -17.43 3.53
CA ASP A 199 -20.07 -17.62 2.29
C ASP A 199 -19.07 -16.48 2.06
N ILE A 200 -17.94 -16.53 2.77
CA ILE A 200 -16.84 -15.56 2.59
C ILE A 200 -16.29 -15.59 1.17
N ALA A 201 -16.19 -16.78 0.56
CA ALA A 201 -15.68 -16.93 -0.79
C ALA A 201 -16.60 -16.25 -1.83
N GLY A 202 -17.91 -16.39 -1.67
CA GLY A 202 -18.91 -15.69 -2.49
C GLY A 202 -18.83 -14.17 -2.36
N MET A 203 -18.66 -13.65 -1.13
CA MET A 203 -18.43 -12.20 -0.91
C MET A 203 -17.20 -11.70 -1.67
N VAL A 204 -16.08 -12.40 -1.55
CA VAL A 204 -14.84 -12.07 -2.27
C VAL A 204 -15.04 -12.13 -3.79
N ALA A 205 -15.80 -13.13 -4.28
CA ALA A 205 -16.08 -13.29 -5.70
C ALA A 205 -16.87 -12.10 -6.30
N LEU A 206 -17.81 -11.52 -5.54
CA LEU A 206 -18.54 -10.31 -5.97
C LEU A 206 -17.59 -9.12 -6.17
N VAL A 207 -16.73 -8.83 -5.19
CA VAL A 207 -15.74 -7.75 -5.30
C VAL A 207 -14.74 -8.04 -6.43
N ARG A 208 -14.27 -9.28 -6.53
CA ARG A 208 -13.39 -9.71 -7.63
C ARG A 208 -14.00 -9.46 -8.99
N LYS A 209 -15.27 -9.81 -9.19
CA LYS A 209 -15.97 -9.59 -10.46
C LYS A 209 -16.05 -8.09 -10.81
N PHE A 210 -16.33 -7.26 -9.83
CA PHE A 210 -16.39 -5.80 -10.00
C PHE A 210 -15.03 -5.20 -10.35
N LEU A 211 -14.00 -5.49 -9.54
CA LEU A 211 -12.66 -4.93 -9.73
C LEU A 211 -11.97 -5.48 -10.98
N ARG A 212 -12.31 -6.72 -11.42
CA ARG A 212 -11.67 -7.33 -12.59
C ARG A 212 -11.78 -6.46 -13.84
N ASN A 213 -12.95 -5.92 -14.09
CA ASN A 213 -13.17 -5.04 -15.24
C ASN A 213 -12.40 -3.73 -15.06
N LYS A 214 -12.35 -3.20 -13.83
CA LYS A 214 -11.66 -1.93 -13.54
C LYS A 214 -10.18 -1.97 -13.86
N TYR A 215 -9.49 -3.11 -13.68
CA TYR A 215 -8.08 -3.24 -14.04
C TYR A 215 -7.83 -3.05 -15.55
N PHE A 216 -8.75 -3.50 -16.40
CA PHE A 216 -8.60 -3.44 -17.86
C PHE A 216 -9.20 -2.16 -18.47
N GLU A 217 -10.12 -1.51 -17.76
CA GLU A 217 -10.70 -0.21 -18.13
C GLU A 217 -9.83 0.96 -17.67
N ALA A 218 -8.89 0.73 -16.74
CA ALA A 218 -8.10 1.79 -16.13
C ALA A 218 -7.10 2.43 -17.10
N ASP A 219 -7.03 3.75 -17.06
CA ASP A 219 -6.00 4.53 -17.74
C ASP A 219 -4.67 4.43 -17.01
N ILE A 220 -4.71 4.35 -15.67
CA ILE A 220 -3.53 4.43 -14.81
C ILE A 220 -3.60 3.39 -13.70
N GLY A 221 -2.48 2.71 -13.51
CA GLY A 221 -2.22 1.89 -12.35
C GLY A 221 -1.30 2.62 -11.37
N MET A 222 -1.68 2.64 -10.09
CA MET A 222 -0.87 3.28 -9.06
C MET A 222 -0.43 2.27 -8.01
N SER A 223 0.85 2.34 -7.61
CA SER A 223 1.39 1.51 -6.53
C SER A 223 2.35 2.27 -5.62
N GLY A 224 2.76 1.63 -4.54
CA GLY A 224 4.01 1.92 -3.85
C GLY A 224 5.05 0.85 -4.18
N ALA A 225 6.16 0.88 -3.44
CA ALA A 225 7.09 -0.23 -3.38
C ALA A 225 7.39 -0.59 -1.92
N ASN A 226 7.71 -1.84 -1.65
CA ASN A 226 8.15 -2.29 -0.34
C ASN A 226 9.64 -1.99 -0.13
N VAL A 227 10.43 -2.15 -1.18
CA VAL A 227 11.85 -1.80 -1.25
C VAL A 227 12.21 -1.44 -2.70
N VAL A 228 13.23 -0.61 -2.86
CA VAL A 228 13.79 -0.21 -4.15
C VAL A 228 15.28 -0.53 -4.16
N ALA A 229 15.76 -1.23 -5.17
CA ALA A 229 17.17 -1.36 -5.45
C ALA A 229 17.63 -0.14 -6.25
N ALA A 230 18.57 0.65 -5.71
CA ALA A 230 19.12 1.80 -6.43
C ALA A 230 19.83 1.33 -7.71
N ASP A 231 20.62 0.29 -7.62
CA ASP A 231 21.20 -0.44 -8.74
C ASP A 231 20.51 -1.82 -8.84
N PRO A 232 19.78 -2.10 -9.91
CA PRO A 232 19.71 -1.48 -11.25
C PRO A 232 18.50 -0.52 -11.49
N GLY A 233 17.95 0.12 -10.48
CA GLY A 233 16.69 0.87 -10.60
C GLY A 233 15.50 -0.08 -10.66
N ALA A 234 15.18 -0.76 -9.55
CA ALA A 234 14.11 -1.75 -9.51
C ALA A 234 13.20 -1.60 -8.28
N LEU A 235 11.90 -1.56 -8.53
CA LEU A 235 10.84 -1.57 -7.52
C LEU A 235 10.50 -3.01 -7.16
N PHE A 236 10.46 -3.33 -5.86
CA PHE A 236 9.97 -4.61 -5.35
C PHE A 236 8.60 -4.39 -4.71
N ILE A 237 7.57 -4.97 -5.29
CA ILE A 237 6.17 -4.83 -4.88
C ILE A 237 5.66 -6.19 -4.42
N LEU A 238 5.37 -6.31 -3.12
CA LEU A 238 5.00 -7.56 -2.47
C LEU A 238 3.49 -7.67 -2.35
N THR A 239 2.90 -8.76 -2.77
CA THR A 239 1.46 -8.99 -2.65
C THR A 239 1.12 -10.48 -2.53
N ASN A 240 0.08 -10.80 -1.74
CA ASN A 240 -0.50 -12.14 -1.68
C ASN A 240 -1.79 -12.25 -2.50
N GLU A 241 -2.50 -11.15 -2.72
CA GLU A 241 -3.79 -11.14 -3.42
C GLU A 241 -3.65 -11.10 -4.95
N GLY A 242 -2.51 -10.60 -5.45
CA GLY A 242 -2.28 -10.37 -6.87
C GLY A 242 -2.89 -9.05 -7.40
N ASN A 243 -3.57 -8.30 -6.56
CA ASN A 243 -4.16 -6.99 -6.87
C ASN A 243 -3.09 -6.00 -7.34
N ALA A 244 -1.99 -5.86 -6.60
CA ALA A 244 -0.89 -4.99 -6.98
C ALA A 244 -0.24 -5.42 -8.31
N LYS A 245 -0.14 -6.74 -8.57
CA LYS A 245 0.34 -7.25 -9.86
C LYS A 245 -0.54 -6.78 -11.02
N LEU A 246 -1.86 -6.87 -10.87
CA LEU A 246 -2.80 -6.42 -11.90
C LEU A 246 -2.79 -4.88 -12.04
N ALA A 247 -2.78 -4.15 -10.93
CA ALA A 247 -2.73 -2.69 -10.95
C ALA A 247 -1.46 -2.14 -11.62
N THR A 248 -0.34 -2.85 -11.52
CA THR A 248 0.93 -2.42 -12.12
C THR A 248 1.18 -2.96 -13.53
N ALA A 249 0.39 -3.93 -13.99
CA ALA A 249 0.63 -4.60 -15.27
C ALA A 249 -0.48 -4.42 -16.30
N ALA A 250 -1.73 -4.19 -15.89
CA ALA A 250 -2.84 -4.09 -16.84
C ALA A 250 -3.02 -2.69 -17.46
N PRO A 251 -2.94 -1.57 -16.69
CA PRO A 251 -3.09 -0.23 -17.25
C PRO A 251 -1.89 0.19 -18.13
N PRO A 252 -2.12 1.10 -19.10
CA PRO A 252 -1.05 1.57 -20.00
C PRO A 252 0.00 2.47 -19.31
N VAL A 253 -0.33 3.07 -18.18
CA VAL A 253 0.58 3.92 -17.39
C VAL A 253 0.67 3.38 -15.97
N HIS A 254 1.87 3.22 -15.44
CA HIS A 254 2.12 2.85 -14.05
C HIS A 254 2.81 4.00 -13.30
N ILE A 255 2.22 4.44 -12.19
CA ILE A 255 2.80 5.45 -11.28
C ILE A 255 3.16 4.75 -9.96
N ALA A 256 4.44 4.73 -9.61
CA ALA A 256 4.94 4.20 -8.35
C ALA A 256 5.31 5.34 -7.39
N VAL A 257 4.66 5.40 -6.23
CA VAL A 257 4.85 6.46 -5.22
C VAL A 257 5.59 5.88 -4.02
N VAL A 258 6.83 6.32 -3.79
CA VAL A 258 7.76 5.63 -2.89
C VAL A 258 8.48 6.61 -1.96
N GLY A 259 8.46 6.32 -0.66
CA GLY A 259 9.31 7.07 0.30
C GLY A 259 10.80 6.74 0.08
N ILE A 260 11.65 7.75 0.14
CA ILE A 260 13.11 7.58 -0.10
C ILE A 260 13.75 6.60 0.89
N GLU A 261 13.19 6.41 2.07
CA GLU A 261 13.66 5.46 3.08
C GLU A 261 13.58 3.99 2.62
N LYS A 262 12.92 3.71 1.52
CA LYS A 262 12.78 2.34 0.98
C LYS A 262 13.90 1.94 0.04
N ILE A 263 14.77 2.86 -0.32
CA ILE A 263 15.89 2.60 -1.22
C ILE A 263 17.00 1.86 -0.47
N VAL A 264 17.55 0.86 -1.13
CA VAL A 264 18.76 0.13 -0.70
C VAL A 264 19.74 0.06 -1.87
N PRO A 265 21.05 -0.17 -1.62
CA PRO A 265 22.08 -0.06 -2.65
C PRO A 265 21.86 -1.00 -3.85
N THR A 266 21.70 -2.29 -3.59
CA THR A 266 21.76 -3.31 -4.64
C THR A 266 20.48 -4.16 -4.74
N PHE A 267 20.36 -4.87 -5.85
CA PHE A 267 19.30 -5.86 -6.07
C PHE A 267 19.30 -6.96 -5.01
N LEU A 268 20.48 -7.46 -4.62
CA LEU A 268 20.59 -8.49 -3.59
C LEU A 268 20.19 -7.98 -2.21
N ASP A 269 20.48 -6.72 -1.90
CA ASP A 269 20.01 -6.10 -0.66
C ASP A 269 18.48 -5.99 -0.63
N ALA A 270 17.86 -5.64 -1.75
CA ALA A 270 16.39 -5.61 -1.87
C ALA A 270 15.78 -7.01 -1.71
N MET A 271 16.41 -8.06 -2.22
CA MET A 271 16.00 -9.46 -1.99
C MET A 271 16.08 -9.84 -0.51
N LYS A 272 17.18 -9.48 0.20
CA LYS A 272 17.32 -9.71 1.65
C LYS A 272 16.24 -8.99 2.45
N VAL A 273 15.97 -7.73 2.12
CA VAL A 273 14.86 -6.94 2.72
C VAL A 273 13.52 -7.62 2.49
N THR A 274 13.24 -8.07 1.27
CA THR A 274 12.01 -8.79 0.90
C THR A 274 11.82 -10.04 1.75
N GLU A 275 12.88 -10.81 1.95
CA GLU A 275 12.82 -12.04 2.75
C GLU A 275 12.59 -11.74 4.24
N VAL A 276 13.24 -10.71 4.80
CA VAL A 276 12.98 -10.28 6.18
C VAL A 276 11.53 -9.81 6.34
N ILE A 277 11.00 -8.99 5.43
CA ILE A 277 9.59 -8.59 5.45
C ILE A 277 8.69 -9.82 5.50
N THR A 278 8.93 -10.78 4.59
CA THR A 278 8.13 -12.00 4.46
C THR A 278 8.10 -12.82 5.76
N LYS A 279 9.26 -13.08 6.35
CA LYS A 279 9.35 -13.91 7.55
C LYS A 279 8.79 -13.23 8.79
N PHE A 280 9.09 -11.94 8.97
CA PHE A 280 8.59 -11.18 10.12
C PHE A 280 7.10 -10.85 10.01
N ALA A 281 6.53 -10.74 8.81
CA ALA A 281 5.08 -10.67 8.61
C ALA A 281 4.35 -12.00 8.85
N GLY A 282 5.05 -13.08 9.18
CA GLY A 282 4.47 -14.38 9.50
C GLY A 282 4.20 -15.27 8.28
N TYR A 283 4.65 -14.90 7.08
CA TYR A 283 4.47 -15.71 5.88
C TYR A 283 5.61 -16.72 5.68
N LYS A 284 5.29 -17.92 5.19
CA LYS A 284 6.30 -18.89 4.73
C LYS A 284 6.96 -18.40 3.44
N ALA A 285 6.15 -17.93 2.51
CA ALA A 285 6.49 -17.28 1.26
C ALA A 285 5.38 -16.31 0.89
N LEU A 286 5.66 -15.34 0.05
CA LEU A 286 4.65 -14.50 -0.59
C LEU A 286 4.12 -15.20 -1.84
N SER A 287 2.88 -14.91 -2.21
CA SER A 287 2.32 -15.40 -3.47
C SER A 287 2.99 -14.75 -4.67
N TYR A 288 3.35 -13.47 -4.54
CA TYR A 288 3.98 -12.71 -5.62
C TYR A 288 4.98 -11.70 -5.08
N VAL A 289 6.10 -11.59 -5.78
CA VAL A 289 7.06 -10.50 -5.70
C VAL A 289 7.19 -9.93 -7.11
N ASN A 290 6.59 -8.77 -7.37
CA ASN A 290 6.73 -8.08 -8.64
C ASN A 290 7.99 -7.22 -8.58
N ILE A 291 8.89 -7.44 -9.54
CA ILE A 291 10.09 -6.62 -9.73
C ILE A 291 9.87 -5.83 -11.01
N VAL A 292 9.85 -4.50 -10.89
CA VAL A 292 9.56 -3.58 -11.98
C VAL A 292 10.69 -2.58 -12.09
N SER A 293 11.34 -2.56 -13.25
CA SER A 293 12.54 -1.73 -13.49
C SER A 293 12.34 -0.71 -14.63
N GLY A 294 11.23 -0.81 -15.37
CA GLY A 294 10.89 0.05 -16.49
C GLY A 294 9.56 -0.32 -17.11
N PRO A 295 9.16 0.32 -18.21
CA PRO A 295 7.97 -0.05 -18.97
C PRO A 295 8.05 -1.47 -19.53
N SER A 296 6.89 -2.06 -19.83
CA SER A 296 6.83 -3.33 -20.57
C SER A 296 7.51 -3.18 -21.93
N LYS A 297 8.41 -4.09 -22.29
CA LYS A 297 9.16 -4.02 -23.56
C LYS A 297 9.27 -5.39 -24.21
N THR A 298 9.28 -5.39 -25.54
CA THR A 298 9.58 -6.56 -26.38
C THR A 298 10.50 -6.19 -27.54
N GLY A 299 11.30 -7.11 -28.00
CA GLY A 299 12.18 -7.00 -29.17
C GLY A 299 11.99 -8.14 -30.15
N ASP A 300 10.82 -8.82 -30.15
CA ASP A 300 10.58 -10.04 -30.92
C ASP A 300 10.43 -9.78 -32.42
N ILE A 301 10.11 -8.54 -32.82
CA ILE A 301 10.02 -8.16 -34.21
C ILE A 301 11.31 -7.44 -34.63
N GLU A 302 12.11 -8.07 -35.46
CA GLU A 302 13.34 -7.55 -36.03
C GLU A 302 14.37 -7.03 -35.04
N LYS A 303 14.32 -7.51 -33.78
CA LYS A 303 15.14 -7.01 -32.64
C LYS A 303 14.94 -5.51 -32.32
N THR A 304 13.87 -4.90 -32.83
CA THR A 304 13.53 -3.51 -32.53
C THR A 304 12.74 -3.46 -31.24
N ILE A 305 13.27 -2.75 -30.22
CA ILE A 305 12.61 -2.61 -28.94
C ILE A 305 11.38 -1.70 -29.06
N THR A 306 10.24 -2.22 -28.60
CA THR A 306 8.97 -1.50 -28.51
C THR A 306 8.41 -1.61 -27.09
N TYR A 307 7.63 -0.61 -26.68
CA TYR A 307 7.10 -0.52 -25.31
C TYR A 307 5.58 -0.66 -25.29
N GLY A 308 5.04 -1.26 -24.20
CA GLY A 308 3.61 -1.35 -23.95
C GLY A 308 2.89 -2.49 -24.63
N ALA A 309 3.59 -3.54 -25.11
CA ALA A 309 2.96 -4.67 -25.80
C ALA A 309 1.96 -5.44 -24.91
N HIS A 310 2.34 -5.75 -23.67
CA HIS A 310 1.54 -6.55 -22.74
C HIS A 310 1.34 -5.90 -21.35
N GLY A 311 2.03 -4.82 -21.08
CA GLY A 311 1.99 -4.09 -19.81
C GLY A 311 2.11 -2.59 -20.05
N PRO A 312 2.40 -1.81 -19.01
CA PRO A 312 2.51 -0.37 -19.11
C PRO A 312 3.54 0.06 -20.17
N ARG A 313 3.16 1.02 -21.00
CA ARG A 313 4.10 1.69 -21.91
C ARG A 313 4.90 2.78 -21.24
N GLU A 314 4.42 3.25 -20.07
CA GLU A 314 5.03 4.31 -19.30
C GLU A 314 5.13 3.90 -17.82
N LEU A 315 6.29 4.15 -17.22
CA LEU A 315 6.52 4.02 -15.78
C LEU A 315 6.99 5.35 -15.24
N HIS A 316 6.28 5.88 -14.24
CA HIS A 316 6.65 7.07 -13.49
C HIS A 316 6.96 6.69 -12.04
N VAL A 317 8.17 6.98 -11.57
CA VAL A 317 8.59 6.74 -10.19
C VAL A 317 8.67 8.10 -9.49
N VAL A 318 7.84 8.29 -8.46
CA VAL A 318 7.80 9.51 -7.66
C VAL A 318 8.35 9.20 -6.27
N PHE A 319 9.58 9.58 -6.02
CA PHE A 319 10.20 9.52 -4.70
C PHE A 319 9.74 10.68 -3.83
N ILE A 320 9.48 10.40 -2.54
CA ILE A 320 8.99 11.39 -1.59
C ILE A 320 9.91 11.46 -0.38
N ASP A 321 10.44 12.65 -0.11
CA ASP A 321 11.18 12.93 1.13
C ASP A 321 10.21 13.13 2.31
N ASN A 322 9.35 14.11 2.26
CA ASN A 322 8.36 14.44 3.31
C ASN A 322 8.94 14.39 4.73
N GLY A 323 10.15 14.92 4.92
CA GLY A 323 10.87 14.99 6.19
C GLY A 323 11.79 13.80 6.50
N ARG A 324 11.93 12.82 5.61
CA ARG A 324 12.82 11.67 5.81
C ARG A 324 14.28 12.04 5.86
N SER A 325 14.74 12.96 4.99
CA SER A 325 16.10 13.49 5.02
C SER A 325 16.41 14.25 6.32
N LYS A 326 15.40 14.95 6.89
CA LYS A 326 15.52 15.56 8.21
C LYS A 326 15.63 14.52 9.31
N ALA A 327 14.78 13.49 9.28
CA ALA A 327 14.81 12.39 10.24
C ALA A 327 16.11 11.57 10.17
N ALA A 328 16.70 11.41 8.96
CA ALA A 328 17.98 10.73 8.76
C ALA A 328 19.15 11.41 9.50
N LYS A 329 19.11 12.74 9.61
CA LYS A 329 20.12 13.54 10.30
C LYS A 329 19.94 13.60 11.82
N ASP A 330 18.79 13.17 12.32
CA ASP A 330 18.48 13.17 13.76
C ASP A 330 18.90 11.83 14.39
N PRO A 331 19.78 11.82 15.42
CA PRO A 331 20.26 10.59 16.05
C PRO A 331 19.16 9.69 16.62
N LEU A 332 18.04 10.26 17.06
CA LEU A 332 16.90 9.54 17.61
C LEU A 332 15.95 9.08 16.51
N PHE A 333 15.48 10.00 15.65
CA PHE A 333 14.46 9.72 14.66
C PHE A 333 14.95 8.92 13.45
N LYS A 334 16.26 8.91 13.14
CA LYS A 334 16.79 8.07 12.04
C LYS A 334 16.46 6.59 12.19
N GLN A 335 16.26 6.12 13.43
CA GLN A 335 15.90 4.71 13.67
C GLN A 335 14.52 4.35 13.10
N ALA A 336 13.59 5.30 13.01
CA ALA A 336 12.27 5.07 12.43
C ALA A 336 12.35 4.74 10.93
N LEU A 337 13.37 5.23 10.22
CA LEU A 337 13.59 4.97 8.78
C LEU A 337 14.04 3.52 8.49
N ARG A 338 14.46 2.75 9.51
CA ARG A 338 14.73 1.32 9.38
C ARG A 338 13.45 0.49 9.21
N CYS A 339 12.27 1.07 9.45
CA CYS A 339 11.01 0.34 9.46
C CYS A 339 10.70 -0.25 8.08
N LEU A 340 10.55 -1.58 8.01
CA LEU A 340 10.22 -2.33 6.79
C LEU A 340 8.71 -2.46 6.54
N LYS A 341 7.88 -1.93 7.44
CA LYS A 341 6.41 -2.02 7.37
C LYS A 341 5.87 -3.47 7.37
N CYS A 342 6.58 -4.43 8.00
CA CYS A 342 6.14 -5.83 8.09
C CYS A 342 5.00 -6.07 9.10
N GLY A 343 4.68 -5.12 9.97
CA GLY A 343 3.57 -5.20 10.94
C GLY A 343 3.87 -5.94 12.24
N ALA A 344 5.00 -6.61 12.37
CA ALA A 344 5.30 -7.45 13.52
C ALA A 344 5.24 -6.73 14.87
N CYS A 345 5.87 -5.56 14.98
CA CYS A 345 5.83 -4.78 16.22
C CYS A 345 4.43 -4.21 16.50
N HIS A 346 3.67 -3.87 15.48
CA HIS A 346 2.33 -3.30 15.60
C HIS A 346 1.34 -4.33 16.16
N PHE A 347 1.28 -5.55 15.62
CA PHE A 347 0.46 -6.62 16.18
C PHE A 347 0.83 -7.01 17.63
N ASN A 348 2.07 -6.77 18.04
CA ASN A 348 2.54 -7.05 19.39
C ASN A 348 2.45 -5.85 20.34
N CYS A 349 2.16 -4.66 19.82
CA CYS A 349 2.05 -3.44 20.62
C CYS A 349 0.88 -3.55 21.60
N PRO A 350 1.09 -3.38 22.92
CA PRO A 350 0.02 -3.43 23.91
C PRO A 350 -1.02 -2.33 23.67
N VAL A 351 -0.60 -1.17 23.20
CA VAL A 351 -1.49 -0.06 22.87
C VAL A 351 -2.38 -0.41 21.68
N PHE A 352 -1.80 -0.96 20.60
CA PHE A 352 -2.58 -1.40 19.45
C PHE A 352 -3.60 -2.50 19.79
N LYS A 353 -3.25 -3.43 20.68
CA LYS A 353 -4.17 -4.49 21.13
C LYS A 353 -5.41 -3.96 21.85
N ILE A 354 -5.36 -2.72 22.35
CA ILE A 354 -6.46 -2.07 23.06
C ILE A 354 -7.19 -1.10 22.13
N TYR A 355 -6.47 -0.23 21.45
CA TYR A 355 -7.04 0.89 20.70
C TYR A 355 -7.10 0.64 19.18
N GLY A 356 -6.44 -0.40 18.66
CA GLY A 356 -6.32 -0.64 17.23
C GLY A 356 -5.64 0.51 16.50
N GLY A 357 -6.01 0.74 15.25
CA GLY A 357 -5.49 1.83 14.41
C GLY A 357 -6.04 3.22 14.77
N PHE A 358 -6.82 3.36 15.84
CA PHE A 358 -7.21 4.68 16.36
C PHE A 358 -6.07 5.36 17.12
N TRP A 359 -5.06 4.61 17.51
CA TRP A 359 -3.82 5.09 18.08
C TRP A 359 -2.72 5.15 17.02
N GLY A 360 -2.14 6.35 16.79
CA GLY A 360 -1.03 6.57 15.87
C GLY A 360 -1.42 6.95 14.44
#